data_1513eb6312a8c8fdb8b6661661a1103b
#
_entry.id   1513eb6312a8c8fdb8b6661661a1103b
#
_cell.length_a   1.000
_cell.length_b   1.000
_cell.length_c   1.000
_cell.angle_alpha   90.00
_cell.angle_beta   90.00
_cell.angle_gamma   90.00
#
_symmetry.space_group_name_H-M   'P 1'
#
loop_
_entity.id
_entity.type
_entity.pdbx_description
1 polymer ?
#
loop_
_entity_poly.entity_id
_entity_poly.type
_entity_poly.pdbx_seq_one_letter_code
_entity_poly.pdbx_strand_id
1 'polypeptide(L)'
;GAKGVFFGYDFHVNDGGFGLIEINTNAGGAMLNAVLARAQQACCAAMQPLVPPATTVDALEAAIVAMFRNEWALCGREGPLRTIAIVDESPARQYLYPEFLLFQRLFQRHGLQAVIADPAELSWRGGRLRVDDLAIDLVYNRLTDFSLASPGNASLREAYLENAVVLTPHPQAHALYADKRNLALLTNSDWIKTLGLPQATQDILRTGVPHTEI
;
A
#
# COMPACT_ATOMS: atom_id res chain seq x y z
N GLY A 1 9.57 -8.72 8.28
CA GLY A 1 9.46 -7.31 7.93
C GLY A 1 8.10 -6.95 7.38
N ALA A 2 7.86 -5.69 7.10
CA ALA A 2 6.66 -5.18 6.42
C ALA A 2 6.38 -5.94 5.12
N LYS A 3 5.09 -6.05 4.75
CA LYS A 3 4.65 -6.78 3.54
C LYS A 3 4.18 -5.82 2.44
N GLY A 4 3.64 -4.68 2.84
CA GLY A 4 2.93 -3.73 2.02
C GLY A 4 1.46 -3.65 2.43
N VAL A 5 0.88 -2.45 2.35
CA VAL A 5 -0.47 -2.21 2.87
C VAL A 5 -1.56 -2.31 1.80
N PHE A 6 -1.31 -1.86 0.59
CA PHE A 6 -2.30 -1.89 -0.50
C PHE A 6 -1.69 -2.46 -1.76
N PHE A 7 -2.28 -3.54 -2.24
CA PHE A 7 -1.98 -4.12 -3.55
C PHE A 7 -3.16 -3.87 -4.49
N GLY A 8 -2.87 -3.32 -5.65
CA GLY A 8 -3.80 -3.25 -6.77
C GLY A 8 -3.49 -4.35 -7.76
N TYR A 9 -4.53 -5.00 -8.25
CA TYR A 9 -4.40 -6.05 -9.27
C TYR A 9 -5.18 -5.62 -10.49
N ASP A 10 -4.50 -5.42 -11.60
CA ASP A 10 -5.13 -5.05 -12.86
C ASP A 10 -5.39 -6.31 -13.68
N PHE A 11 -6.63 -6.49 -14.10
CA PHE A 11 -7.07 -7.64 -14.86
C PHE A 11 -7.58 -7.23 -16.23
N HIS A 12 -7.22 -8.01 -17.24
CA HIS A 12 -7.95 -8.04 -18.49
C HIS A 12 -9.10 -9.03 -18.38
N VAL A 13 -10.32 -8.61 -18.68
CA VAL A 13 -11.53 -9.44 -18.58
C VAL A 13 -12.16 -9.58 -19.95
N ASN A 14 -12.48 -10.80 -20.36
CA ASN A 14 -13.18 -11.13 -21.59
C ASN A 14 -14.11 -12.33 -21.40
N ASP A 15 -14.79 -12.76 -22.46
CA ASP A 15 -15.73 -13.89 -22.42
C ASP A 15 -15.07 -15.23 -22.02
N GLY A 16 -13.77 -15.35 -22.19
CA GLY A 16 -12.98 -16.54 -21.81
C GLY A 16 -12.49 -16.56 -20.38
N GLY A 17 -12.70 -15.47 -19.61
CA GLY A 17 -12.24 -15.36 -18.23
C GLY A 17 -11.50 -14.04 -17.94
N PHE A 18 -10.51 -14.11 -17.06
CA PHE A 18 -9.70 -12.96 -16.68
C PHE A 18 -8.20 -13.30 -16.73
N GLY A 19 -7.37 -12.28 -16.94
CA GLY A 19 -5.93 -12.41 -16.91
C GLY A 19 -5.28 -11.28 -16.11
N LEU A 20 -4.42 -11.61 -15.14
CA LEU A 20 -3.66 -10.66 -14.35
C LEU A 20 -2.55 -10.03 -15.21
N ILE A 21 -2.56 -8.72 -15.38
CA ILE A 21 -1.61 -7.98 -16.22
C ILE A 21 -0.68 -7.05 -15.45
N GLU A 22 -1.02 -6.73 -14.20
CA GLU A 22 -0.19 -5.85 -13.36
C GLU A 22 -0.50 -6.05 -11.88
N ILE A 23 0.53 -5.90 -11.06
CA ILE A 23 0.42 -5.80 -9.59
C ILE A 23 1.02 -4.46 -9.17
N ASN A 24 0.20 -3.59 -8.59
CA ASN A 24 0.61 -2.32 -8.03
C ASN A 24 0.78 -2.47 -6.51
N THR A 25 1.96 -2.13 -5.98
CA THR A 25 2.27 -2.25 -4.55
C THR A 25 2.00 -0.97 -3.77
N ASN A 26 1.62 0.11 -4.44
CA ASN A 26 1.23 1.40 -3.85
C ASN A 26 -0.15 1.85 -4.34
N ALA A 27 -1.10 0.93 -4.49
CA ALA A 27 -2.44 1.24 -4.95
C ALA A 27 -3.10 2.34 -4.11
N GLY A 28 -3.84 3.22 -4.77
CA GLY A 28 -4.62 4.30 -4.16
C GLY A 28 -6.12 4.11 -4.36
N GLY A 29 -6.90 5.02 -3.75
CA GLY A 29 -8.35 5.06 -3.94
C GLY A 29 -9.17 4.37 -2.83
N ALA A 30 -8.55 3.66 -1.89
CA ALA A 30 -9.27 2.93 -0.84
C ALA A 30 -10.16 3.84 0.01
N MET A 31 -9.65 4.97 0.48
CA MET A 31 -10.42 5.92 1.29
C MET A 31 -11.41 6.73 0.46
N LEU A 32 -11.13 7.01 -0.81
CA LEU A 32 -12.08 7.65 -1.71
C LEU A 32 -13.28 6.73 -1.98
N ASN A 33 -13.05 5.43 -2.17
CA ASN A 33 -14.11 4.44 -2.29
C ASN A 33 -14.93 4.29 -1.00
N ALA A 34 -14.32 4.39 0.17
CA ALA A 34 -15.03 4.41 1.45
C ALA A 34 -15.99 5.61 1.54
N VAL A 35 -15.53 6.81 1.15
CA VAL A 35 -16.37 8.01 1.10
C VAL A 35 -17.49 7.87 0.08
N LEU A 36 -17.21 7.33 -1.10
CA LEU A 36 -18.22 7.08 -2.13
C LEU A 36 -19.29 6.12 -1.61
N ALA A 37 -18.92 5.03 -0.98
CA ALA A 37 -19.85 4.08 -0.40
C ALA A 37 -20.74 4.72 0.67
N ARG A 38 -20.19 5.59 1.53
CA ARG A 38 -20.99 6.37 2.50
C ARG A 38 -21.97 7.32 1.81
N ALA A 39 -21.53 8.02 0.78
CA ALA A 39 -22.39 8.96 0.04
C ALA A 39 -23.55 8.25 -0.66
N GLN A 40 -23.32 7.10 -1.25
CA GLN A 40 -24.35 6.28 -1.87
C GLN A 40 -25.40 5.80 -0.88
N GLN A 41 -25.02 5.43 0.34
CA GLN A 41 -25.96 5.04 1.40
C GLN A 41 -26.93 6.16 1.80
N ALA A 42 -26.48 7.40 1.72
CA ALA A 42 -27.29 8.56 2.09
C ALA A 42 -28.38 8.92 1.05
N CYS A 43 -28.35 8.31 -0.15
CA CYS A 43 -29.18 8.76 -1.25
C CYS A 43 -30.63 8.33 -1.23
N CYS A 44 -31.01 7.10 -0.87
CA CYS A 44 -32.39 6.66 -0.72
C CYS A 44 -32.54 5.24 -0.16
N ALA A 45 -33.68 4.99 0.53
CA ALA A 45 -34.01 3.68 1.09
C ALA A 45 -34.14 2.57 0.04
N ALA A 46 -34.56 2.90 -1.18
CA ALA A 46 -34.71 1.93 -2.27
C ALA A 46 -33.36 1.33 -2.74
N MET A 47 -32.25 2.05 -2.52
CA MET A 47 -30.92 1.59 -2.87
C MET A 47 -30.22 0.79 -1.76
N GLN A 48 -30.77 0.77 -0.54
CA GLN A 48 -30.17 0.05 0.60
C GLN A 48 -29.85 -1.43 0.34
N PRO A 49 -30.66 -2.21 -0.40
CA PRO A 49 -30.33 -3.60 -0.71
C PRO A 49 -29.13 -3.75 -1.68
N LEU A 50 -28.80 -2.71 -2.43
CA LEU A 50 -27.76 -2.71 -3.45
C LEU A 50 -26.44 -2.07 -2.99
N VAL A 51 -26.43 -1.44 -1.82
CA VAL A 51 -25.29 -0.69 -1.26
C VAL A 51 -24.84 -1.35 0.05
N PRO A 52 -23.53 -1.49 0.28
CA PRO A 52 -23.04 -2.06 1.53
C PRO A 52 -23.53 -1.27 2.76
N PRO A 53 -23.92 -1.91 3.87
CA PRO A 53 -24.29 -1.21 5.09
C PRO A 53 -23.21 -0.26 5.59
N ALA A 54 -23.60 0.83 6.27
CA ALA A 54 -22.64 1.79 6.87
C ALA A 54 -21.61 1.10 7.79
N THR A 55 -22.06 0.08 8.52
CA THR A 55 -21.19 -0.78 9.36
C THR A 55 -20.07 -1.46 8.57
N THR A 56 -20.27 -1.73 7.27
CA THR A 56 -19.24 -2.29 6.39
C THR A 56 -18.14 -1.28 6.11
N VAL A 57 -18.48 0.01 5.95
CA VAL A 57 -17.47 1.08 5.74
C VAL A 57 -16.69 1.32 7.02
N ASP A 58 -17.33 1.31 8.19
CA ASP A 58 -16.63 1.45 9.48
C ASP A 58 -15.70 0.25 9.73
N ALA A 59 -16.14 -0.96 9.39
CA ALA A 59 -15.30 -2.16 9.45
C ALA A 59 -14.11 -2.08 8.49
N LEU A 60 -14.29 -1.54 7.27
CA LEU A 60 -13.21 -1.32 6.32
C LEU A 60 -12.18 -0.32 6.88
N GLU A 61 -12.63 0.83 7.41
CA GLU A 61 -11.73 1.82 8.02
C GLU A 61 -10.95 1.22 9.21
N ALA A 62 -11.61 0.44 10.07
CA ALA A 62 -10.94 -0.26 11.17
C ALA A 62 -9.92 -1.29 10.67
N ALA A 63 -10.26 -2.05 9.62
CA ALA A 63 -9.35 -3.01 8.99
C ALA A 63 -8.12 -2.31 8.37
N ILE A 64 -8.30 -1.15 7.74
CA ILE A 64 -7.19 -0.34 7.21
C ILE A 64 -6.22 0.05 8.35
N VAL A 65 -6.72 0.57 9.46
CA VAL A 65 -5.84 0.92 10.59
C VAL A 65 -5.16 -0.30 11.18
N ALA A 66 -5.88 -1.42 11.31
CA ALA A 66 -5.32 -2.68 11.78
C ALA A 66 -4.19 -3.19 10.87
N MET A 67 -4.32 -3.00 9.55
CA MET A 67 -3.29 -3.36 8.56
C MET A 67 -2.00 -2.57 8.79
N PHE A 68 -2.04 -1.25 9.03
CA PHE A 68 -0.84 -0.46 9.36
C PHE A 68 -0.22 -0.86 10.70
N ARG A 69 -1.04 -1.16 11.71
CA ARG A 69 -0.56 -1.69 13.00
C ARG A 69 0.10 -3.07 12.84
N ASN A 70 -0.41 -3.88 11.93
CA ASN A 70 0.18 -5.18 11.61
C ASN A 70 1.55 -5.02 10.91
N GLU A 71 1.72 -4.06 10.00
CA GLU A 71 3.03 -3.75 9.40
C GLU A 71 4.07 -3.39 10.47
N TRP A 72 3.66 -2.60 11.46
CA TRP A 72 4.49 -2.28 12.64
C TRP A 72 4.90 -3.54 13.41
N ALA A 73 3.95 -4.41 13.72
CA ALA A 73 4.19 -5.65 14.46
C ALA A 73 5.08 -6.63 13.67
N LEU A 74 4.87 -6.77 12.35
CA LEU A 74 5.68 -7.63 11.47
C LEU A 74 7.15 -7.20 11.41
N CYS A 75 7.45 -5.93 11.69
CA CYS A 75 8.81 -5.42 11.81
C CYS A 75 9.45 -5.67 13.18
N GLY A 76 8.80 -6.43 14.08
CA GLY A 76 9.30 -6.74 15.41
C GLY A 76 9.42 -5.53 16.32
N ARG A 77 8.60 -4.50 16.09
CA ARG A 77 8.63 -3.27 16.88
C ARG A 77 7.93 -3.48 18.22
N GLU A 78 8.59 -3.02 19.29
CA GLU A 78 8.02 -3.04 20.63
C GLU A 78 7.06 -1.87 20.87
N GLY A 79 6.02 -2.13 21.65
CA GLY A 79 5.02 -1.14 21.99
C GLY A 79 4.08 -0.76 20.84
N PRO A 80 3.16 0.19 21.09
CA PRO A 80 2.18 0.60 20.10
C PRO A 80 2.77 1.54 19.05
N LEU A 81 2.30 1.41 17.81
CA LEU A 81 2.50 2.44 16.77
C LEU A 81 1.88 3.76 17.24
N ARG A 82 2.61 4.86 17.16
CA ARG A 82 2.18 6.19 17.63
C ARG A 82 2.11 7.23 16.53
N THR A 83 3.08 7.22 15.60
CA THR A 83 3.24 8.28 14.61
C THR A 83 3.34 7.71 13.21
N ILE A 84 2.56 8.28 12.27
CA ILE A 84 2.59 7.93 10.85
C ILE A 84 2.83 9.20 10.02
N ALA A 85 3.78 9.14 9.10
CA ALA A 85 3.90 10.13 8.03
C ALA A 85 3.39 9.54 6.71
N ILE A 86 2.50 10.24 6.02
CA ILE A 86 2.11 9.98 4.64
C ILE A 86 3.05 10.80 3.77
N VAL A 87 3.90 10.14 2.98
CA VAL A 87 4.99 10.80 2.26
C VAL A 87 4.82 10.67 0.76
N ASP A 88 4.80 11.82 0.08
CA ASP A 88 4.83 11.93 -1.37
C ASP A 88 5.54 13.22 -1.79
N GLU A 89 6.03 13.30 -3.02
CA GLU A 89 6.62 14.52 -3.57
C GLU A 89 5.54 15.59 -3.77
N SER A 90 5.77 16.80 -3.23
CA SER A 90 4.81 17.91 -3.31
C SER A 90 3.37 17.46 -3.04
N PRO A 91 3.07 16.86 -1.88
CA PRO A 91 1.84 16.09 -1.65
C PRO A 91 0.55 16.88 -1.94
N ALA A 92 0.53 18.19 -1.66
CA ALA A 92 -0.61 19.05 -1.95
C ALA A 92 -0.90 19.23 -3.44
N ARG A 93 0.03 18.87 -4.32
CA ARG A 93 -0.12 18.91 -5.78
C ARG A 93 -0.47 17.56 -6.39
N GLN A 94 -0.45 16.49 -5.60
CA GLN A 94 -0.77 15.15 -6.07
C GLN A 94 -2.27 14.99 -6.32
N TYR A 95 -2.61 14.23 -7.37
CA TYR A 95 -4.01 13.91 -7.69
C TYR A 95 -4.74 13.25 -6.51
N LEU A 96 -4.05 12.40 -5.76
CA LEU A 96 -4.57 11.69 -4.59
C LEU A 96 -4.45 12.47 -3.27
N TYR A 97 -4.10 13.75 -3.30
CA TYR A 97 -4.02 14.55 -2.05
C TYR A 97 -5.30 14.50 -1.19
N PRO A 98 -6.52 14.54 -1.76
CA PRO A 98 -7.73 14.36 -0.97
C PRO A 98 -7.75 13.04 -0.19
N GLU A 99 -7.21 11.97 -0.75
CA GLU A 99 -7.09 10.69 -0.06
C GLU A 99 -6.07 10.74 1.09
N PHE A 100 -4.95 11.46 0.93
CA PHE A 100 -3.98 11.65 2.02
C PHE A 100 -4.63 12.34 3.23
N LEU A 101 -5.47 13.34 3.00
CA LEU A 101 -6.24 14.00 4.06
C LEU A 101 -7.23 13.05 4.74
N LEU A 102 -7.86 12.15 3.98
CA LEU A 102 -8.76 11.12 4.53
C LEU A 102 -7.99 10.12 5.40
N PHE A 103 -6.83 9.65 4.96
CA PHE A 103 -5.96 8.78 5.76
C PHE A 103 -5.46 9.48 7.02
N GLN A 104 -5.01 10.73 6.92
CA GLN A 104 -4.56 11.50 8.08
C GLN A 104 -5.66 11.59 9.15
N ARG A 105 -6.89 11.94 8.75
CA ARG A 105 -8.05 12.00 9.65
C ARG A 105 -8.40 10.62 10.22
N LEU A 106 -8.34 9.56 9.40
CA LEU A 106 -8.58 8.19 9.86
C LEU A 106 -7.60 7.80 10.97
N PHE A 107 -6.31 7.99 10.75
CA PHE A 107 -5.29 7.68 11.74
C PHE A 107 -5.48 8.48 13.04
N GLN A 108 -5.77 9.78 12.92
CA GLN A 108 -6.01 10.65 14.07
C GLN A 108 -7.24 10.20 14.90
N ARG A 109 -8.34 9.82 14.25
CA ARG A 109 -9.52 9.26 14.93
C ARG A 109 -9.22 7.98 15.70
N HIS A 110 -8.20 7.23 15.25
CA HIS A 110 -7.76 5.99 15.91
C HIS A 110 -6.59 6.17 16.88
N GLY A 111 -6.33 7.44 17.30
CA GLY A 111 -5.35 7.78 18.32
C GLY A 111 -3.89 7.80 17.85
N LEU A 112 -3.65 7.84 16.54
CA LEU A 112 -2.32 7.98 15.97
C LEU A 112 -2.04 9.45 15.64
N GLN A 113 -0.82 9.91 15.87
CA GLN A 113 -0.34 11.16 15.32
C GLN A 113 -0.05 10.94 13.83
N ALA A 114 -0.66 11.74 12.95
CA ALA A 114 -0.50 11.58 11.51
C ALA A 114 -0.18 12.91 10.84
N VAL A 115 0.86 12.91 10.00
CA VAL A 115 1.30 14.06 9.21
C VAL A 115 1.39 13.69 7.73
N ILE A 116 1.25 14.67 6.86
CA ILE A 116 1.52 14.56 5.43
C ILE A 116 2.78 15.37 5.19
N ALA A 117 3.78 14.81 4.52
CA ALA A 117 5.07 15.45 4.34
C ALA A 117 5.65 15.21 2.93
N ASP A 118 6.37 16.20 2.43
CA ASP A 118 7.29 16.05 1.32
C ASP A 118 8.58 15.36 1.82
N PRO A 119 9.26 14.52 1.00
CA PRO A 119 10.56 13.97 1.37
C PRO A 119 11.60 15.01 1.82
N ALA A 120 11.56 16.22 1.25
CA ALA A 120 12.44 17.32 1.64
C ALA A 120 12.22 17.84 3.07
N GLU A 121 11.04 17.59 3.65
CA GLU A 121 10.72 17.93 5.05
C GLU A 121 11.20 16.86 6.03
N LEU A 122 11.65 15.70 5.52
CA LEU A 122 12.17 14.62 6.35
C LEU A 122 13.62 14.88 6.75
N SER A 123 13.93 14.65 8.00
CA SER A 123 15.29 14.71 8.51
C SER A 123 15.67 13.44 9.27
N TRP A 124 16.85 12.90 8.97
CA TRP A 124 17.45 11.78 9.68
C TRP A 124 18.40 12.30 10.74
N ARG A 125 18.00 12.26 12.02
CA ARG A 125 18.79 12.81 13.13
C ARG A 125 18.67 11.94 14.37
N GLY A 126 19.79 11.68 15.03
CA GLY A 126 19.84 10.94 16.30
C GLY A 126 19.24 9.53 16.21
N GLY A 127 19.43 8.84 15.08
CA GLY A 127 18.90 7.50 14.86
C GLY A 127 17.37 7.45 14.70
N ARG A 128 16.74 8.57 14.32
CA ARG A 128 15.30 8.67 14.08
C ARG A 128 14.96 9.53 12.87
N LEU A 129 13.97 9.08 12.11
CA LEU A 129 13.35 9.89 11.06
C LEU A 129 12.38 10.89 11.70
N ARG A 130 12.40 12.13 11.22
CA ARG A 130 11.57 13.21 11.77
C ARG A 130 10.95 14.07 10.69
N VAL A 131 9.78 14.62 11.01
CA VAL A 131 9.19 15.80 10.37
C VAL A 131 9.19 16.88 11.44
N ASP A 132 9.93 17.96 11.25
CA ASP A 132 10.25 18.95 12.29
C ASP A 132 10.82 18.26 13.55
N ASP A 133 10.13 18.40 14.71
CA ASP A 133 10.51 17.74 15.96
C ASP A 133 9.76 16.42 16.20
N LEU A 134 8.81 16.06 15.33
CA LEU A 134 8.02 14.84 15.47
C LEU A 134 8.82 13.63 14.97
N ALA A 135 9.14 12.69 15.85
CA ALA A 135 9.73 11.41 15.45
C ALA A 135 8.67 10.52 14.77
N ILE A 136 9.02 9.93 13.63
CA ILE A 136 8.14 9.10 12.82
C ILE A 136 8.42 7.62 13.06
N ASP A 137 7.41 6.88 13.43
CA ASP A 137 7.48 5.43 13.64
C ASP A 137 7.28 4.65 12.32
N LEU A 138 6.30 5.09 11.52
CA LEU A 138 5.95 4.44 10.26
C LEU A 138 5.73 5.49 9.16
N VAL A 139 6.24 5.19 7.98
CA VAL A 139 5.96 5.95 6.75
C VAL A 139 5.01 5.16 5.86
N TYR A 140 3.86 5.75 5.56
CA TYR A 140 3.01 5.34 4.46
C TYR A 140 3.58 5.98 3.18
N ASN A 141 4.29 5.16 2.41
CA ASN A 141 5.03 5.59 1.25
C ASN A 141 4.13 5.68 0.01
N ARG A 142 4.03 6.89 -0.54
CA ARG A 142 3.27 7.15 -1.77
C ARG A 142 4.17 7.53 -2.95
N LEU A 143 5.49 7.58 -2.73
CA LEU A 143 6.48 7.92 -3.75
C LEU A 143 6.46 6.94 -4.92
N THR A 144 6.72 7.46 -6.11
CA THR A 144 6.95 6.66 -7.32
C THR A 144 8.43 6.32 -7.52
N ASP A 145 9.35 6.94 -6.79
CA ASP A 145 10.75 6.49 -6.67
C ASP A 145 10.80 5.24 -5.79
N PHE A 146 10.52 4.10 -6.39
CA PHE A 146 10.42 2.83 -5.67
C PHE A 146 11.72 2.35 -5.06
N SER A 147 12.86 2.85 -5.51
CA SER A 147 14.18 2.51 -4.98
C SER A 147 14.70 3.51 -3.95
N LEU A 148 14.01 4.65 -3.76
CA LEU A 148 14.44 5.77 -2.94
C LEU A 148 15.83 6.30 -3.39
N ALA A 149 16.11 6.26 -4.68
CA ALA A 149 17.41 6.65 -5.24
C ALA A 149 17.57 8.18 -5.41
N SER A 150 16.46 8.90 -5.52
CA SER A 150 16.47 10.36 -5.67
C SER A 150 17.11 11.03 -4.46
N PRO A 151 17.94 12.05 -4.65
CA PRO A 151 18.61 12.77 -3.55
C PRO A 151 17.64 13.32 -2.49
N GLY A 152 16.43 13.74 -2.89
CA GLY A 152 15.39 14.20 -1.97
C GLY A 152 14.92 13.13 -0.98
N ASN A 153 15.08 11.84 -1.31
CA ASN A 153 14.68 10.72 -0.48
C ASN A 153 15.78 10.21 0.46
N ALA A 154 16.94 10.87 0.52
CA ALA A 154 18.12 10.39 1.25
C ALA A 154 17.82 10.12 2.74
N SER A 155 17.15 11.05 3.45
CA SER A 155 16.81 10.86 4.86
C SER A 155 15.89 9.66 5.09
N LEU A 156 14.91 9.45 4.21
CA LEU A 156 14.00 8.30 4.28
C LEU A 156 14.74 6.99 3.98
N ARG A 157 15.60 7.01 2.95
CA ARG A 157 16.42 5.85 2.58
C ARG A 157 17.36 5.43 3.71
N GLU A 158 18.06 6.36 4.33
CA GLU A 158 18.95 6.08 5.46
C GLU A 158 18.18 5.50 6.64
N ALA A 159 17.06 6.11 7.04
CA ALA A 159 16.22 5.60 8.11
C ALA A 159 15.67 4.19 7.82
N TYR A 160 15.35 3.89 6.55
CA TYR A 160 14.91 2.56 6.13
C TYR A 160 16.04 1.53 6.20
N LEU A 161 17.24 1.85 5.69
CA LEU A 161 18.39 0.95 5.69
C LEU A 161 18.89 0.65 7.11
N GLU A 162 18.83 1.65 8.01
CA GLU A 162 19.15 1.49 9.44
C GLU A 162 18.02 0.80 10.23
N ASN A 163 16.95 0.37 9.55
CA ASN A 163 15.78 -0.24 10.19
C ASN A 163 15.20 0.62 11.33
N ALA A 164 15.26 1.95 11.22
CA ALA A 164 14.82 2.88 12.26
C ALA A 164 13.38 3.34 12.07
N VAL A 165 12.81 3.14 10.89
CA VAL A 165 11.41 3.43 10.56
C VAL A 165 10.78 2.22 9.88
N VAL A 166 9.49 2.03 10.09
CA VAL A 166 8.72 1.08 9.26
C VAL A 166 8.30 1.80 7.98
N LEU A 167 8.72 1.29 6.84
CA LEU A 167 8.35 1.83 5.53
C LEU A 167 7.38 0.87 4.85
N THR A 168 6.20 1.35 4.46
CA THR A 168 5.21 0.52 3.78
C THR A 168 4.43 1.30 2.71
N PRO A 169 4.39 0.84 1.45
CA PRO A 169 5.24 -0.20 0.88
C PRO A 169 6.73 0.21 0.87
N HIS A 170 7.61 -0.76 0.76
CA HIS A 170 9.06 -0.54 0.78
C HIS A 170 9.71 -1.04 -0.52
N PRO A 171 10.98 -0.64 -0.83
CA PRO A 171 11.65 -0.97 -2.08
C PRO A 171 11.66 -2.46 -2.43
N GLN A 172 11.87 -3.34 -1.46
CA GLN A 172 11.87 -4.79 -1.69
C GLN A 172 10.48 -5.30 -2.11
N ALA A 173 9.39 -4.78 -1.55
CA ALA A 173 8.03 -5.16 -1.96
C ALA A 173 7.76 -4.76 -3.42
N HIS A 174 8.20 -3.56 -3.83
CA HIS A 174 8.09 -3.14 -5.22
C HIS A 174 8.87 -4.07 -6.15
N ALA A 175 10.13 -4.39 -5.83
CA ALA A 175 10.97 -5.27 -6.63
C ALA A 175 10.40 -6.70 -6.75
N LEU A 176 9.79 -7.21 -5.68
CA LEU A 176 9.25 -8.57 -5.67
C LEU A 176 7.89 -8.70 -6.36
N TYR A 177 7.03 -7.69 -6.27
CA TYR A 177 5.63 -7.83 -6.70
C TYR A 177 5.26 -6.96 -7.89
N ALA A 178 5.77 -5.72 -8.00
CA ALA A 178 5.38 -4.79 -9.05
C ALA A 178 6.22 -4.91 -10.34
N ASP A 179 7.31 -5.65 -10.33
CA ASP A 179 8.13 -5.84 -11.53
C ASP A 179 7.40 -6.76 -12.51
N LYS A 180 6.98 -6.21 -13.66
CA LYS A 180 6.26 -6.94 -14.71
C LYS A 180 7.03 -8.13 -15.27
N ARG A 181 8.36 -8.15 -15.15
CA ARG A 181 9.19 -9.31 -15.53
C ARG A 181 8.84 -10.56 -14.73
N ASN A 182 8.30 -10.40 -13.52
CA ASN A 182 7.81 -11.53 -12.73
C ASN A 182 6.62 -12.23 -13.39
N LEU A 183 5.79 -11.53 -14.17
CA LEU A 183 4.70 -12.16 -14.91
C LEU A 183 5.22 -13.13 -15.98
N ALA A 184 6.37 -12.81 -16.62
CA ALA A 184 7.01 -13.74 -17.55
C ALA A 184 7.49 -15.02 -16.85
N LEU A 185 8.01 -14.90 -15.62
CA LEU A 185 8.37 -16.08 -14.81
C LEU A 185 7.12 -16.90 -14.44
N LEU A 186 6.01 -16.23 -14.07
CA LEU A 186 4.76 -16.90 -13.71
C LEU A 186 4.05 -17.57 -14.90
N THR A 187 4.43 -17.26 -16.14
CA THR A 187 3.93 -17.94 -17.34
C THR A 187 4.90 -19.01 -17.89
N ASN A 188 6.10 -19.10 -17.32
CA ASN A 188 7.08 -20.12 -17.70
C ASN A 188 6.79 -21.45 -16.99
N SER A 189 6.17 -22.38 -17.71
CA SER A 189 5.74 -23.68 -17.17
C SER A 189 6.89 -24.50 -16.58
N ASP A 190 8.09 -24.44 -17.15
CA ASP A 190 9.22 -25.22 -16.66
C ASP A 190 9.77 -24.64 -15.38
N TRP A 191 9.85 -23.31 -15.28
CA TRP A 191 10.25 -22.65 -14.04
C TRP A 191 9.23 -22.89 -12.91
N ILE A 192 7.91 -22.78 -13.20
CA ILE A 192 6.85 -23.02 -12.19
C ILE A 192 6.94 -24.44 -11.61
N LYS A 193 7.23 -25.47 -12.44
CA LYS A 193 7.42 -26.85 -11.94
C LYS A 193 8.55 -26.95 -10.92
N THR A 194 9.62 -26.16 -11.07
CA THR A 194 10.76 -26.18 -10.15
C THR A 194 10.43 -25.63 -8.76
N LEU A 195 9.35 -24.84 -8.62
CA LEU A 195 8.93 -24.27 -7.35
C LEU A 195 8.21 -25.26 -6.42
N GLY A 196 7.91 -26.46 -6.90
CA GLY A 196 7.20 -27.46 -6.08
C GLY A 196 5.79 -27.07 -5.67
N LEU A 197 5.13 -26.17 -6.43
CA LEU A 197 3.78 -25.72 -6.13
C LEU A 197 2.76 -26.84 -6.37
N PRO A 198 1.64 -26.87 -5.61
CA PRO A 198 0.52 -27.76 -5.90
C PRO A 198 0.01 -27.60 -7.32
N GLN A 199 -0.39 -28.70 -7.98
CA GLN A 199 -0.85 -28.68 -9.37
C GLN A 199 -1.99 -27.67 -9.58
N ALA A 200 -2.95 -27.57 -8.65
CA ALA A 200 -4.04 -26.60 -8.74
C ALA A 200 -3.53 -25.14 -8.79
N THR A 201 -2.46 -24.81 -8.04
CA THR A 201 -1.84 -23.47 -8.09
C THR A 201 -1.14 -23.24 -9.44
N GLN A 202 -0.44 -24.25 -9.97
CA GLN A 202 0.18 -24.15 -11.29
C GLN A 202 -0.87 -23.93 -12.39
N ASP A 203 -2.03 -24.61 -12.29
CA ASP A 203 -3.13 -24.46 -13.24
C ASP A 203 -3.76 -23.06 -13.16
N ILE A 204 -3.94 -22.50 -11.96
CA ILE A 204 -4.42 -21.13 -11.75
C ILE A 204 -3.45 -20.12 -12.38
N LEU A 205 -2.16 -20.25 -12.16
CA LEU A 205 -1.15 -19.34 -12.73
C LEU A 205 -1.17 -19.42 -14.27
N ARG A 206 -1.22 -20.62 -14.83
CA ARG A 206 -1.23 -20.83 -16.28
C ARG A 206 -2.46 -20.25 -16.97
N THR A 207 -3.62 -20.27 -16.32
CA THR A 207 -4.88 -19.75 -16.89
C THR A 207 -5.13 -18.30 -16.53
N GLY A 208 -4.65 -17.85 -15.37
CA GLY A 208 -4.93 -16.52 -14.79
C GLY A 208 -3.86 -15.47 -15.09
N VAL A 209 -2.69 -15.84 -15.64
CA VAL A 209 -1.65 -14.90 -16.08
C VAL A 209 -1.45 -15.06 -17.59
N PRO A 210 -1.72 -14.01 -18.39
CA PRO A 210 -1.47 -14.05 -19.83
C PRO A 210 0.00 -14.31 -20.12
N HIS A 211 0.27 -15.06 -21.19
CA HIS A 211 1.64 -15.34 -21.62
C HIS A 211 2.40 -14.04 -21.81
N THR A 212 3.54 -13.92 -21.12
CA THR A 212 4.35 -12.71 -21.07
C THR A 212 5.78 -13.05 -21.44
N GLU A 213 6.35 -12.30 -22.38
CA GLU A 213 7.76 -12.39 -22.80
C GLU A 213 8.49 -11.09 -22.44
N ILE A 214 9.83 -11.19 -22.21
CA ILE A 214 10.70 -10.06 -21.91
C ILE A 214 11.51 -9.71 -23.16
#